data_ee9d2132edb57fcfba57073a2c1911b6
#
_entry.id   ee9d2132edb57fcfba57073a2c1911b6
#
_cell.length_a   1.000
_cell.length_b   1.000
_cell.length_c   1.000
_cell.angle_alpha   90.00
_cell.angle_beta   90.00
_cell.angle_gamma   90.00
#
_symmetry.space_group_name_H-M   'P 1'
#
loop_
_entity.id
_entity.type
_entity.pdbx_description
1 polymer ?
#
loop_
_entity_poly.entity_id
_entity_poly.type
_entity_poly.pdbx_seq_one_letter_code
_entity_poly.pdbx_strand_id
1 'polypeptide(L)'
;MQAIVAVDQNWAIGKDGDQLCYLPPDLKRFQRRTTGHPVLLGRKTLATFPGGRPLKNRRNLILSRNPAFAPEGGEVFSALDDALATAPADTFVIGGESLYRQTLDRCDTVYVTKLHRSFPGADRFFPNLDQAPAW
;
A
#
# COMPACT_ATOMS: atom_id res chain seq x y z
N MET A 1 10.31 9.00 -0.70
CA MET A 1 9.16 8.11 -0.77
C MET A 1 8.73 7.70 0.64
N GLN A 2 7.46 7.53 0.84
CA GLN A 2 6.88 7.19 2.14
C GLN A 2 6.02 5.95 1.99
N ALA A 3 5.80 5.23 3.10
CA ALA A 3 4.83 4.13 3.13
C ALA A 3 3.77 4.42 4.20
N ILE A 4 2.57 3.87 4.00
CA ILE A 4 1.48 3.97 4.97
C ILE A 4 0.80 2.60 5.09
N VAL A 5 0.58 2.14 6.31
CA VAL A 5 0.08 0.79 6.56
C VAL A 5 -0.64 0.72 7.91
N ALA A 6 -1.67 -0.13 7.98
CA ALA A 6 -2.29 -0.55 9.23
C ALA A 6 -1.96 -2.02 9.47
N VAL A 7 -1.47 -2.33 10.65
CA VAL A 7 -1.03 -3.68 11.03
C VAL A 7 -1.72 -4.13 12.32
N ASP A 8 -1.92 -5.44 12.48
CA ASP A 8 -2.37 -6.01 13.75
C ASP A 8 -1.19 -6.19 14.72
N GLN A 9 -1.42 -6.83 15.86
CA GLN A 9 -0.38 -7.07 16.87
C GLN A 9 0.81 -7.87 16.35
N ASN A 10 0.61 -8.66 15.30
CA ASN A 10 1.63 -9.52 14.69
C ASN A 10 2.17 -8.97 13.36
N TRP A 11 1.92 -7.68 13.07
CA TRP A 11 2.29 -7.02 11.81
C TRP A 11 1.59 -7.60 10.60
N ALA A 12 0.42 -8.23 10.79
CA ALA A 12 -0.40 -8.73 9.70
C ALA A 12 -1.13 -7.60 8.99
N ILE A 13 -1.25 -7.70 7.66
CA ILE A 13 -1.90 -6.68 6.81
C ILE A 13 -2.97 -7.27 5.89
N GLY A 14 -3.03 -8.58 5.72
CA GLY A 14 -3.99 -9.19 4.81
C GLY A 14 -4.30 -10.64 5.13
N LYS A 15 -5.45 -11.09 4.62
CA LYS A 15 -5.93 -12.47 4.72
C LYS A 15 -6.76 -12.78 3.48
N ASP A 16 -6.48 -13.93 2.84
CA ASP A 16 -7.24 -14.41 1.67
C ASP A 16 -7.38 -13.37 0.56
N GLY A 17 -6.32 -12.58 0.33
CA GLY A 17 -6.31 -11.57 -0.72
C GLY A 17 -6.98 -10.26 -0.38
N ASP A 18 -7.46 -10.07 0.85
CA ASP A 18 -8.13 -8.85 1.28
C ASP A 18 -7.39 -8.18 2.44
N GLN A 19 -7.69 -6.90 2.66
CA GLN A 19 -7.14 -6.15 3.79
C GLN A 19 -7.82 -6.60 5.10
N LEU A 20 -7.06 -6.55 6.20
CA LEU A 20 -7.59 -6.97 7.50
C LEU A 20 -8.54 -5.97 8.12
N CYS A 21 -8.46 -4.69 7.76
CA CYS A 21 -9.14 -3.65 8.52
C CYS A 21 -9.69 -2.55 7.63
N TYR A 22 -10.96 -2.24 7.84
CA TYR A 22 -11.67 -1.14 7.19
C TYR A 22 -12.33 -0.23 8.23
N LEU A 23 -11.69 -0.06 9.40
CA LEU A 23 -12.24 0.81 10.45
C LEU A 23 -12.28 2.27 9.97
N PRO A 24 -13.43 2.96 10.09
CA PRO A 24 -13.59 4.32 9.59
C PRO A 24 -12.51 5.31 10.07
N PRO A 25 -12.03 5.30 11.33
CA PRO A 25 -10.95 6.20 11.73
C PRO A 25 -9.66 5.99 10.97
N ASP A 26 -9.30 4.73 10.64
CA ASP A 26 -8.09 4.42 9.90
C ASP A 26 -8.22 4.85 8.44
N LEU A 27 -9.40 4.68 7.84
CA LEU A 27 -9.68 5.16 6.49
C LEU A 27 -9.58 6.68 6.42
N LYS A 28 -10.05 7.41 7.43
CA LYS A 28 -9.93 8.86 7.48
C LYS A 28 -8.48 9.31 7.58
N ARG A 29 -7.65 8.65 8.39
CA ARG A 29 -6.23 8.95 8.49
C ARG A 29 -5.52 8.70 7.16
N PHE A 30 -5.81 7.58 6.53
CA PHE A 30 -5.28 7.23 5.22
C PHE A 30 -5.64 8.29 4.18
N GLN A 31 -6.91 8.67 4.10
CA GLN A 31 -7.39 9.70 3.18
C GLN A 31 -6.69 11.04 3.43
N ARG A 32 -6.58 11.43 4.67
CA ARG A 32 -6.00 12.72 5.04
C ARG A 32 -4.53 12.83 4.66
N ARG A 33 -3.77 11.74 4.82
CA ARG A 33 -2.34 11.73 4.49
C ARG A 33 -2.06 11.57 3.02
N THR A 34 -2.89 10.80 2.30
CA THR A 34 -2.59 10.47 0.90
C THR A 34 -3.26 11.36 -0.13
N THR A 35 -4.36 12.04 0.20
CA THR A 35 -5.05 12.92 -0.75
C THR A 35 -4.11 14.01 -1.24
N GLY A 36 -4.04 14.19 -2.56
CA GLY A 36 -3.14 15.15 -3.18
C GLY A 36 -1.72 14.63 -3.43
N HIS A 37 -1.41 13.40 -2.97
CA HIS A 37 -0.12 12.76 -3.19
C HIS A 37 -0.26 11.57 -4.14
N PRO A 38 0.77 11.25 -4.95
CA PRO A 38 0.76 10.02 -5.72
C PRO A 38 0.76 8.80 -4.80
N VAL A 39 0.09 7.74 -5.23
CA VAL A 39 0.08 6.46 -4.51
C VAL A 39 0.63 5.36 -5.42
N LEU A 40 1.41 4.46 -4.86
CA LEU A 40 2.01 3.32 -5.54
C LEU A 40 1.44 2.05 -4.92
N LEU A 41 0.86 1.18 -5.75
CA LEU A 41 0.18 -0.01 -5.27
C LEU A 41 0.25 -1.14 -6.30
N GLY A 42 0.05 -2.37 -5.81
CA GLY A 42 -0.09 -3.52 -6.67
C GLY A 42 -1.54 -3.73 -7.11
N ARG A 43 -1.73 -4.45 -8.22
CA ARG A 43 -3.05 -4.75 -8.76
C ARG A 43 -3.97 -5.45 -7.75
N LYS A 44 -3.44 -6.37 -6.96
CA LYS A 44 -4.23 -7.11 -5.96
C LYS A 44 -4.77 -6.18 -4.88
N THR A 45 -3.98 -5.20 -4.47
CA THR A 45 -4.42 -4.19 -3.52
C THR A 45 -5.52 -3.32 -4.11
N LEU A 46 -5.38 -2.93 -5.37
CA LEU A 46 -6.44 -2.18 -6.07
C LEU A 46 -7.76 -2.93 -6.06
N ALA A 47 -7.74 -4.25 -6.26
CA ALA A 47 -8.95 -5.08 -6.27
C ALA A 47 -9.69 -5.07 -4.92
N THR A 48 -9.03 -4.70 -3.83
CA THR A 48 -9.66 -4.60 -2.50
C THR A 48 -10.39 -3.28 -2.28
N PHE A 49 -10.21 -2.30 -3.15
CA PHE A 49 -10.87 -1.00 -3.03
C PHE A 49 -12.31 -1.06 -3.53
N PRO A 50 -13.18 -0.13 -3.11
CA PRO A 50 -14.56 -0.08 -3.58
C PRO A 50 -14.66 -0.08 -5.11
N GLY A 51 -15.31 -1.09 -5.67
CA GLY A 51 -15.43 -1.26 -7.12
C GLY A 51 -14.11 -1.56 -7.83
N GLY A 52 -13.02 -1.85 -7.12
CA GLY A 52 -11.70 -2.08 -7.71
C GLY A 52 -11.17 -0.86 -8.45
N ARG A 53 -11.53 0.34 -8.02
CA ARG A 53 -11.20 1.58 -8.72
C ARG A 53 -10.02 2.32 -8.08
N PRO A 54 -9.18 2.99 -8.91
CA PRO A 54 -8.15 3.87 -8.38
C PRO A 54 -8.71 4.95 -7.45
N LEU A 55 -7.88 5.41 -6.50
CA LEU A 55 -8.28 6.40 -5.52
C LEU A 55 -8.45 7.77 -6.17
N LYS A 56 -9.49 8.49 -5.76
CA LYS A 56 -9.79 9.83 -6.28
C LYS A 56 -8.81 10.87 -5.73
N ASN A 57 -8.60 11.95 -6.50
CA ASN A 57 -7.77 13.09 -6.14
C ASN A 57 -6.31 12.74 -5.87
N ARG A 58 -5.83 11.65 -6.48
CA ARG A 58 -4.45 11.16 -6.38
C ARG A 58 -4.04 10.54 -7.69
N ARG A 59 -2.75 10.67 -8.01
CA ARG A 59 -2.15 9.94 -9.10
C ARG A 59 -1.91 8.50 -8.63
N ASN A 60 -2.46 7.52 -9.34
CA ASN A 60 -2.34 6.10 -8.97
C ASN A 60 -1.34 5.41 -9.90
N LEU A 61 -0.21 4.97 -9.34
CA LEU A 61 0.82 4.20 -10.02
C LEU A 61 0.61 2.73 -9.65
N ILE A 62 0.20 1.91 -10.63
CA ILE A 62 -0.27 0.56 -10.37
C ILE A 62 0.66 -0.45 -11.04
N LEU A 63 1.15 -1.42 -10.27
CA LEU A 63 1.94 -2.52 -10.81
C LEU A 63 1.03 -3.66 -11.23
N SER A 64 1.14 -4.07 -12.50
CA SER A 64 0.44 -5.22 -13.04
C SER A 64 1.24 -5.86 -14.16
N ARG A 65 1.31 -7.18 -14.17
CA ARG A 65 1.94 -7.94 -15.26
C ARG A 65 0.99 -8.16 -16.44
N ASN A 66 -0.28 -7.82 -16.29
CA ASN A 66 -1.26 -7.97 -17.35
C ASN A 66 -1.27 -6.72 -18.24
N PRO A 67 -0.79 -6.80 -19.51
CA PRO A 67 -0.72 -5.62 -20.38
C PRO A 67 -2.10 -5.11 -20.80
N ALA A 68 -3.15 -5.92 -20.67
CA ALA A 68 -4.51 -5.51 -20.97
C ALA A 68 -5.20 -4.79 -19.81
N PHE A 69 -4.58 -4.77 -18.64
CA PHE A 69 -5.12 -4.11 -17.45
C PHE A 69 -4.90 -2.60 -17.57
N ALA A 70 -5.97 -1.84 -17.71
CA ALA A 70 -5.92 -0.39 -17.92
C ALA A 70 -7.11 0.29 -17.21
N PRO A 71 -7.11 0.38 -15.86
CA PRO A 71 -8.21 1.00 -15.14
C PRO A 71 -8.24 2.51 -15.39
N GLU A 72 -9.45 3.06 -15.53
CA GLU A 72 -9.62 4.51 -15.64
C GLU A 72 -9.10 5.20 -14.36
N GLY A 73 -8.32 6.24 -14.52
CA GLY A 73 -7.76 6.99 -13.41
C GLY A 73 -6.47 6.40 -12.85
N GLY A 74 -5.90 5.37 -13.46
CA GLY A 74 -4.65 4.75 -13.06
C GLY A 74 -3.62 4.73 -14.16
N GLU A 75 -2.35 4.69 -13.78
CA GLU A 75 -1.20 4.49 -14.67
C GLU A 75 -0.61 3.12 -14.35
N VAL A 76 -0.54 2.24 -15.35
CA VAL A 76 -0.11 0.85 -15.14
C VAL A 76 1.33 0.65 -15.59
N PHE A 77 2.12 0.00 -14.75
CA PHE A 77 3.51 -0.33 -15.01
C PHE A 77 3.72 -1.84 -14.85
N SER A 78 4.43 -2.46 -15.76
CA SER A 78 4.76 -3.89 -15.67
C SER A 78 5.98 -4.18 -14.81
N ALA A 79 6.83 -3.17 -14.59
CA ALA A 79 8.03 -3.30 -13.77
C ALA A 79 8.09 -2.20 -12.72
N LEU A 80 8.53 -2.56 -11.53
CA LEU A 80 8.67 -1.61 -10.42
C LEU A 80 9.64 -0.46 -10.76
N ASP A 81 10.75 -0.76 -11.42
CA ASP A 81 11.74 0.26 -11.78
C ASP A 81 11.15 1.35 -12.67
N ASP A 82 10.24 0.99 -13.58
CA ASP A 82 9.58 1.97 -14.45
C ASP A 82 8.65 2.88 -13.65
N ALA A 83 7.92 2.32 -12.70
CA ALA A 83 7.08 3.11 -11.81
C ALA A 83 7.93 4.03 -10.94
N LEU A 84 9.02 3.54 -10.36
CA LEU A 84 9.92 4.33 -9.52
C LEU A 84 10.60 5.45 -10.28
N ALA A 85 10.90 5.25 -11.57
CA ALA A 85 11.52 6.29 -12.40
C ALA A 85 10.62 7.51 -12.59
N THR A 86 9.31 7.34 -12.50
CA THR A 86 8.34 8.42 -12.66
C THR A 86 7.69 8.86 -11.34
N ALA A 87 7.89 8.12 -10.25
CA ALA A 87 7.26 8.43 -8.97
C ALA A 87 7.88 9.69 -8.33
N PRO A 88 7.07 10.71 -8.02
CA PRO A 88 7.57 11.87 -7.27
C PRO A 88 8.06 11.50 -5.86
N ALA A 89 8.84 12.40 -5.26
CA ALA A 89 9.42 12.17 -3.93
C ALA A 89 8.35 12.03 -2.82
N ASP A 90 7.18 12.62 -3.02
CA ASP A 90 6.06 12.57 -2.05
C ASP A 90 5.11 11.38 -2.26
N THR A 91 5.50 10.40 -3.06
CA THR A 91 4.69 9.20 -3.32
C THR A 91 4.54 8.33 -2.07
N PHE A 92 3.32 7.85 -1.83
CA PHE A 92 3.00 6.89 -0.77
C PHE A 92 2.85 5.48 -1.32
N VAL A 93 3.61 4.54 -0.77
CA VAL A 93 3.42 3.11 -1.04
C VAL A 93 2.29 2.61 -0.16
N ILE A 94 1.24 2.04 -0.77
CA ILE A 94 0.03 1.67 -0.04
C ILE A 94 -0.30 0.17 -0.08
N GLY A 95 0.55 -0.64 -0.62
CA GLY A 95 0.44 -2.10 -0.54
C GLY A 95 0.61 -2.83 -1.86
N GLY A 96 0.72 -4.11 -1.83
CA GLY A 96 0.68 -5.00 -0.68
C GLY A 96 2.06 -5.44 -0.17
N GLU A 97 2.10 -6.60 0.47
CA GLU A 97 3.29 -7.12 1.14
C GLU A 97 4.55 -7.10 0.25
N SER A 98 4.45 -7.65 -0.95
CA SER A 98 5.59 -7.71 -1.88
C SER A 98 6.12 -6.31 -2.22
N LEU A 99 5.21 -5.38 -2.49
CA LEU A 99 5.59 -4.02 -2.86
C LEU A 99 6.21 -3.27 -1.68
N TYR A 100 5.67 -3.42 -0.48
CA TYR A 100 6.28 -2.84 0.73
C TYR A 100 7.71 -3.34 0.90
N ARG A 101 7.94 -4.64 0.78
CA ARG A 101 9.27 -5.23 0.93
C ARG A 101 10.26 -4.73 -0.10
N GLN A 102 9.82 -4.53 -1.33
CA GLN A 102 10.68 -4.04 -2.42
C GLN A 102 11.00 -2.56 -2.34
N THR A 103 10.16 -1.77 -1.67
CA THR A 103 10.29 -0.30 -1.62
C THR A 103 10.74 0.23 -0.27
N LEU A 104 10.76 -0.58 0.78
CA LEU A 104 11.06 -0.13 2.13
C LEU A 104 12.42 0.59 2.22
N ASP A 105 13.42 0.11 1.51
CA ASP A 105 14.76 0.73 1.48
C ASP A 105 14.76 2.13 0.86
N ARG A 106 13.75 2.46 0.08
CA ARG A 106 13.60 3.77 -0.56
C ARG A 106 12.72 4.72 0.25
N CYS A 107 12.11 4.23 1.32
CA CYS A 107 11.26 5.03 2.18
C CYS A 107 12.08 5.67 3.29
N ASP A 108 11.90 6.96 3.49
CA ASP A 108 12.46 7.70 4.61
C ASP A 108 11.49 7.76 5.80
N THR A 109 10.21 7.49 5.56
CA THR A 109 9.16 7.56 6.57
C THR A 109 8.14 6.46 6.34
N VAL A 110 7.71 5.80 7.41
CA VAL A 110 6.62 4.84 7.38
C VAL A 110 5.60 5.23 8.44
N TYR A 111 4.36 5.46 7.99
CA TYR A 111 3.24 5.73 8.89
C TYR A 111 2.55 4.42 9.22
N VAL A 112 2.70 3.96 10.46
CA VAL A 112 2.16 2.69 10.92
C VAL A 112 1.02 2.93 11.90
N THR A 113 -0.16 2.38 11.61
CA THR A 113 -1.26 2.29 12.56
C THR A 113 -1.26 0.88 13.12
N LYS A 114 -1.03 0.75 14.43
CA LYS A 114 -1.06 -0.54 15.13
C LYS A 114 -2.44 -0.78 15.71
N LEU A 115 -3.07 -1.87 15.28
CA LEU A 115 -4.37 -2.30 15.77
C LEU A 115 -4.17 -3.19 17.00
N HIS A 116 -4.88 -2.90 18.09
CA HIS A 116 -4.74 -3.66 19.34
C HIS A 116 -5.57 -4.94 19.30
N ARG A 117 -5.33 -5.77 18.28
CA ARG A 117 -5.96 -7.07 18.11
C ARG A 117 -5.13 -7.96 17.20
N SER A 118 -5.44 -9.26 17.19
CA SER A 118 -4.87 -10.23 16.26
C SER A 118 -5.94 -10.71 15.29
N PHE A 119 -5.51 -11.03 14.07
CA PHE A 119 -6.39 -11.64 13.06
C PHE A 119 -5.87 -13.05 12.77
N PRO A 120 -6.46 -14.10 13.38
CA PRO A 120 -6.07 -15.48 13.14
C PRO A 120 -6.20 -15.83 11.66
N GLY A 121 -5.22 -16.54 11.13
CA GLY A 121 -5.22 -16.95 9.73
C GLY A 121 -4.75 -15.87 8.75
N ALA A 122 -4.24 -14.74 9.22
CA ALA A 122 -3.63 -13.75 8.35
C ALA A 122 -2.46 -14.37 7.58
N ASP A 123 -2.32 -14.01 6.30
CA ASP A 123 -1.33 -14.61 5.40
C ASP A 123 -0.44 -13.58 4.71
N ARG A 124 -0.63 -12.29 4.99
CA ARG A 124 0.22 -11.20 4.50
C ARG A 124 0.68 -10.34 5.66
N PHE A 125 1.97 -9.98 5.66
CA PHE A 125 2.58 -9.27 6.78
C PHE A 125 3.45 -8.13 6.29
N PHE A 126 3.51 -7.06 7.07
CA PHE A 126 4.50 -5.99 6.93
C PHE A 126 5.72 -6.35 7.77
N PRO A 127 6.96 -6.03 7.33
CA PRO A 127 8.14 -6.29 8.15
C PRO A 127 8.01 -5.64 9.53
N ASN A 128 8.37 -6.39 10.58
CA ASN A 128 8.30 -5.87 11.94
C ASN A 128 9.39 -4.80 12.16
N LEU A 129 9.00 -3.54 12.07
CA LEU A 129 9.92 -2.41 12.18
C LEU A 129 10.47 -2.23 13.60
N ASP A 130 9.76 -2.73 14.62
CA ASP A 130 10.26 -2.68 16.00
C ASP A 130 11.51 -3.53 16.18
N GLN A 131 11.73 -4.52 15.32
CA GLN A 131 12.89 -5.40 15.32
C GLN A 131 13.89 -5.11 14.21
N ALA A 132 13.60 -4.17 13.33
CA ALA A 132 14.48 -3.82 12.21
C ALA A 132 15.52 -2.78 12.65
N PRO A 133 16.84 -3.04 12.45
CA PRO A 133 17.88 -2.12 12.95
C PRO A 133 17.82 -0.71 12.33
N ALA A 134 17.31 -0.57 11.11
CA ALA A 134 17.24 0.71 10.42
C ALA A 134 16.04 1.57 10.83
N TRP A 135 15.17 1.04 11.63
CA TRP A 135 13.92 1.68 12.04
C TRP A 135 13.78 1.64 13.56
#